data_d0ea1af4c99b73d20cc03e01abab1ddf
#
_entry.id   d0ea1af4c99b73d20cc03e01abab1ddf
#
_cell.length_a   1.000
_cell.length_b   1.000
_cell.length_c   1.000
_cell.angle_alpha   90.00
_cell.angle_beta   90.00
_cell.angle_gamma   90.00
#
_symmetry.space_group_name_H-M   'P 1'
#
loop_
_entity.id
_entity.type
_entity.pdbx_description
1 polymer ?
#
loop_
_entity_poly.entity_id
_entity_poly.type
_entity_poly.pdbx_seq_one_letter_code
_entity_poly.pdbx_strand_id
1 'polypeptide(L)'
;MSNTTRTPVLTAPDAIQRLQAGVHAKAQNFYAMYSSVLGGIVTEPALMVIPLDDHMVHRGHAVFDTATLTHGMLYQLDPHLDRLLRSAESARIPLPFERGELREIVFDTAAASRQSDASVRYWLSAGPGGFGLGPGECVGSSF
;
A
#
# COMPACT_ATOMS: atom_id res chain seq x y z
N MET A 1 30.13 4.09 27.84
CA MET A 1 30.41 2.84 27.09
C MET A 1 29.89 3.05 25.67
N SER A 2 30.81 3.22 24.68
CA SER A 2 30.41 3.37 23.30
C SER A 2 29.95 1.98 22.78
N ASN A 3 28.66 1.84 22.60
CA ASN A 3 28.08 0.61 22.08
C ASN A 3 28.30 0.57 20.55
N THR A 4 29.51 0.20 20.13
CA THR A 4 29.86 0.11 18.72
C THR A 4 29.32 -1.22 18.19
N THR A 5 28.13 -1.19 17.59
CA THR A 5 27.56 -2.37 16.94
C THR A 5 28.29 -2.64 15.63
N ARG A 6 28.45 -3.94 15.26
CA ARG A 6 29.02 -4.32 13.94
C ARG A 6 28.13 -3.94 12.78
N THR A 7 26.82 -3.92 13.02
CA THR A 7 25.79 -3.48 12.05
C THR A 7 25.56 -2.00 12.26
N PRO A 8 25.64 -1.15 11.24
CA PRO A 8 25.43 0.29 11.38
C PRO A 8 23.99 0.58 11.78
N VAL A 9 23.83 1.47 12.75
CA VAL A 9 22.53 2.08 13.10
C VAL A 9 22.38 3.33 12.26
N LEU A 10 21.39 3.33 11.36
CA LEU A 10 21.18 4.43 10.42
C LEU A 10 20.36 5.54 11.06
N THR A 11 20.68 6.78 10.73
CA THR A 11 19.78 7.91 10.98
C THR A 11 18.63 7.90 9.96
N ALA A 12 17.52 8.60 10.24
CA ALA A 12 16.42 8.70 9.30
C ALA A 12 16.83 9.25 7.91
N PRO A 13 17.63 10.34 7.82
CA PRO A 13 18.15 10.82 6.54
C PRO A 13 18.98 9.75 5.79
N ASP A 14 19.87 9.03 6.50
CA ASP A 14 20.70 7.99 5.88
C ASP A 14 19.84 6.82 5.36
N ALA A 15 18.82 6.43 6.11
CA ALA A 15 17.89 5.37 5.68
C ALA A 15 17.13 5.78 4.42
N ILE A 16 16.57 7.00 4.39
CA ILE A 16 15.88 7.56 3.22
C ILE A 16 16.81 7.62 2.02
N GLN A 17 18.03 8.15 2.18
CA GLN A 17 19.01 8.22 1.10
C GLN A 17 19.33 6.82 0.52
N ARG A 18 19.48 5.80 1.37
CA ARG A 18 19.74 4.43 0.94
C ARG A 18 18.53 3.81 0.23
N LEU A 19 17.32 4.09 0.71
CA LEU A 19 16.09 3.66 0.02
C LEU A 19 16.03 4.28 -1.37
N GLN A 20 16.24 5.58 -1.51
CA GLN A 20 16.25 6.27 -2.79
C GLN A 20 17.31 5.68 -3.74
N ALA A 21 18.54 5.51 -3.28
CA ALA A 21 19.61 4.93 -4.08
C ALA A 21 19.33 3.47 -4.51
N GLY A 22 18.70 2.67 -3.63
CA GLY A 22 18.40 1.27 -3.88
C GLY A 22 17.21 1.06 -4.81
N VAL A 23 16.22 1.92 -4.74
CA VAL A 23 14.98 1.81 -5.53
C VAL A 23 15.21 2.23 -6.98
N HIS A 24 15.95 3.31 -7.23
CA HIS A 24 16.24 3.75 -8.60
C HIS A 24 16.93 2.69 -9.47
N ALA A 25 17.62 1.73 -8.86
CA ALA A 25 18.27 0.64 -9.60
C ALA A 25 17.30 -0.52 -9.94
N LYS A 26 16.14 -0.63 -9.28
CA LYS A 26 15.27 -1.81 -9.37
C LYS A 26 13.80 -1.53 -9.69
N ALA A 27 13.30 -0.34 -9.39
CA ALA A 27 11.86 -0.04 -9.44
C ALA A 27 11.54 1.03 -10.48
N GLN A 28 11.83 0.77 -11.74
CA GLN A 28 11.53 1.68 -12.85
C GLN A 28 10.03 1.77 -13.19
N ASN A 29 9.18 0.95 -12.57
CA ASN A 29 7.77 0.76 -12.94
C ASN A 29 6.78 1.05 -11.80
N PHE A 30 7.19 1.74 -10.73
CA PHE A 30 6.28 2.21 -9.68
C PHE A 30 6.10 3.73 -9.82
N TYR A 31 4.89 4.16 -10.12
CA TYR A 31 4.62 5.55 -10.52
C TYR A 31 3.86 6.34 -9.45
N ALA A 32 2.92 5.70 -8.77
CA ALA A 32 2.12 6.30 -7.70
C ALA A 32 1.61 5.23 -6.75
N MET A 33 1.48 5.56 -5.46
CA MET A 33 0.86 4.72 -4.44
C MET A 33 0.03 5.60 -3.52
N TYR A 34 -1.23 5.29 -3.33
CA TYR A 34 -2.00 5.80 -2.20
C TYR A 34 -1.70 4.97 -0.96
N SER A 35 -1.68 5.61 0.18
CA SER A 35 -1.60 4.93 1.48
C SER A 35 -2.53 5.61 2.47
N SER A 36 -3.50 4.88 3.01
CA SER A 36 -4.38 5.38 4.07
C SER A 36 -3.62 5.71 5.36
N VAL A 37 -2.49 5.04 5.61
CA VAL A 37 -1.61 5.32 6.76
C VAL A 37 -0.94 6.69 6.62
N LEU A 38 -0.53 7.06 5.39
CA LEU A 38 0.04 8.38 5.10
C LEU A 38 -1.03 9.44 4.82
N GLY A 39 -2.26 9.01 4.55
CA GLY A 39 -3.38 9.90 4.20
C GLY A 39 -3.21 10.58 2.84
N GLY A 40 -2.51 9.95 1.88
CA GLY A 40 -2.25 10.59 0.60
C GLY A 40 -1.53 9.73 -0.44
N ILE A 41 -1.28 10.34 -1.61
CA ILE A 41 -0.60 9.71 -2.74
C ILE A 41 0.88 10.08 -2.73
N VAL A 42 1.72 9.06 -2.86
CA VAL A 42 3.18 9.17 -2.97
C VAL A 42 3.59 8.82 -4.39
N THR A 43 4.45 9.65 -5.00
CA THR A 43 5.02 9.42 -6.34
C THR A 43 6.53 9.16 -6.31
N GLU A 44 7.15 9.19 -5.13
CA GLU A 44 8.55 8.79 -4.92
C GLU A 44 8.60 7.29 -4.57
N PRO A 45 9.12 6.42 -5.47
CA PRO A 45 9.10 4.97 -5.25
C PRO A 45 9.79 4.52 -3.96
N ALA A 46 10.81 5.25 -3.51
CA ALA A 46 11.53 4.95 -2.27
C ALA A 46 10.65 5.10 -1.01
N LEU A 47 9.58 5.88 -1.10
CA LEU A 47 8.64 6.12 -0.01
C LEU A 47 7.33 5.33 -0.15
N MET A 48 7.23 4.46 -1.16
CA MET A 48 6.11 3.51 -1.29
C MET A 48 6.34 2.33 -0.35
N VAL A 49 6.06 2.56 0.93
CA VAL A 49 6.35 1.65 2.03
C VAL A 49 5.09 1.25 2.78
N ILE A 50 5.12 0.07 3.37
CA ILE A 50 4.06 -0.46 4.23
C ILE A 50 4.62 -0.53 5.64
N PRO A 51 3.87 -0.09 6.68
CA PRO A 51 4.30 -0.19 8.07
C PRO A 51 4.66 -1.62 8.47
N LEU A 52 5.71 -1.77 9.27
CA LEU A 52 6.19 -3.07 9.73
C LEU A 52 5.13 -3.83 10.54
N ASP A 53 4.30 -3.12 11.27
CA ASP A 53 3.23 -3.64 12.12
C ASP A 53 1.91 -3.85 11.38
N ASP A 54 1.84 -3.60 10.07
CA ASP A 54 0.66 -3.98 9.27
C ASP A 54 0.51 -5.50 9.22
N HIS A 55 -0.68 -5.99 9.53
CA HIS A 55 -0.96 -7.43 9.59
C HIS A 55 -0.82 -8.13 8.23
N MET A 56 -0.83 -7.39 7.12
CA MET A 56 -0.45 -7.93 5.81
C MET A 56 1.01 -8.40 5.80
N VAL A 57 1.91 -7.62 6.42
CA VAL A 57 3.37 -7.86 6.39
C VAL A 57 3.74 -9.12 7.18
N HIS A 58 3.25 -9.26 8.40
CA HIS A 58 3.68 -10.37 9.27
C HIS A 58 2.66 -11.50 9.46
N ARG A 59 1.45 -11.37 8.87
CA ARG A 59 0.39 -12.39 8.98
C ARG A 59 -0.29 -12.74 7.67
N GLY A 60 -0.05 -11.98 6.62
CA GLY A 60 -0.75 -12.15 5.36
C GLY A 60 -2.26 -11.84 5.46
N HIS A 61 -2.71 -11.09 6.48
CA HIS A 61 -4.13 -10.75 6.65
C HIS A 61 -4.50 -9.55 5.77
N ALA A 62 -4.64 -9.83 4.50
CA ALA A 62 -5.03 -8.85 3.47
C ALA A 62 -5.71 -9.54 2.30
N VAL A 63 -6.43 -8.76 1.53
CA VAL A 63 -6.96 -9.13 0.22
C VAL A 63 -6.50 -8.11 -0.81
N PHE A 64 -6.45 -8.50 -2.08
CA PHE A 64 -6.06 -7.59 -3.14
C PHE A 64 -6.85 -7.84 -4.42
N ASP A 65 -6.86 -6.81 -5.27
CA ASP A 65 -7.33 -6.93 -6.64
C ASP A 65 -6.44 -6.08 -7.57
N THR A 66 -6.64 -6.23 -8.87
CA THR A 66 -5.87 -5.51 -9.88
C THR A 66 -6.78 -5.07 -11.01
N ALA A 67 -6.82 -3.77 -11.30
CA ALA A 67 -7.44 -3.20 -12.47
C ALA A 67 -6.38 -2.84 -13.52
N THR A 68 -6.78 -2.80 -14.77
CA THR A 68 -5.92 -2.38 -15.88
C THR A 68 -6.25 -0.94 -16.26
N LEU A 69 -5.23 -0.10 -16.33
CA LEU A 69 -5.29 1.21 -16.98
C LEU A 69 -4.88 1.02 -18.44
N THR A 70 -5.72 1.40 -19.37
CA THR A 70 -5.43 1.34 -20.81
C THR A 70 -6.00 2.56 -21.51
N HIS A 71 -5.16 3.20 -22.35
CA HIS A 71 -5.48 4.47 -23.00
C HIS A 71 -6.05 5.54 -22.05
N GLY A 72 -5.53 5.60 -20.81
CA GLY A 72 -5.97 6.54 -19.79
C GLY A 72 -7.30 6.19 -19.12
N MET A 73 -7.85 5.00 -19.37
CA MET A 73 -9.11 4.52 -18.78
C MET A 73 -8.91 3.29 -17.93
N LEU A 74 -9.50 3.27 -16.74
CA LEU A 74 -9.54 2.10 -15.86
C LEU A 74 -10.59 1.11 -16.37
N TYR A 75 -10.12 -0.02 -16.90
CA TYR A 75 -10.99 -1.04 -17.47
C TYR A 75 -11.69 -1.84 -16.36
N GLN A 76 -13.02 -1.83 -16.40
CA GLN A 76 -13.89 -2.58 -15.47
C GLN A 76 -13.56 -2.41 -13.98
N LEU A 77 -13.21 -1.19 -13.54
CA LEU A 77 -12.84 -0.93 -12.15
C LEU A 77 -13.97 -1.36 -11.18
N ASP A 78 -15.23 -1.06 -11.48
CA ASP A 78 -16.36 -1.35 -10.59
C ASP A 78 -16.52 -2.85 -10.29
N PRO A 79 -16.52 -3.79 -11.28
CA PRO A 79 -16.51 -5.23 -11.00
C PRO A 79 -15.30 -5.70 -10.17
N HIS A 80 -14.13 -5.12 -10.38
CA HIS A 80 -12.93 -5.43 -9.62
C HIS A 80 -13.05 -4.97 -8.15
N LEU A 81 -13.54 -3.75 -7.91
CA LEU A 81 -13.82 -3.27 -6.56
C LEU A 81 -14.86 -4.14 -5.85
N ASP A 82 -15.95 -4.49 -6.52
CA ASP A 82 -16.98 -5.37 -5.94
C ASP A 82 -16.40 -6.75 -5.55
N ARG A 83 -15.46 -7.27 -6.33
CA ARG A 83 -14.74 -8.51 -6.01
C ARG A 83 -13.84 -8.33 -4.78
N LEU A 84 -13.09 -7.23 -4.72
CA LEU A 84 -12.25 -6.89 -3.56
C LEU A 84 -13.09 -6.82 -2.28
N LEU A 85 -14.22 -6.11 -2.32
CA LEU A 85 -15.10 -5.93 -1.17
C LEU A 85 -15.67 -7.26 -0.67
N ARG A 86 -16.11 -8.15 -1.58
CA ARG A 86 -16.54 -9.51 -1.19
C ARG A 86 -15.41 -10.32 -0.57
N SER A 87 -14.18 -10.17 -1.06
CA SER A 87 -13.01 -10.84 -0.49
C SER A 87 -12.68 -10.30 0.90
N ALA A 88 -12.78 -8.97 1.10
CA ALA A 88 -12.58 -8.34 2.40
C ALA A 88 -13.62 -8.81 3.43
N GLU A 89 -14.89 -8.87 3.04
CA GLU A 89 -15.97 -9.41 3.89
C GLU A 89 -15.68 -10.86 4.29
N SER A 90 -15.31 -11.70 3.34
CA SER A 90 -14.96 -13.12 3.60
C SER A 90 -13.75 -13.25 4.52
N ALA A 91 -12.77 -12.36 4.41
CA ALA A 91 -11.58 -12.30 5.27
C ALA A 91 -11.83 -11.53 6.59
N ARG A 92 -13.04 -11.03 6.81
CA ARG A 92 -13.42 -10.20 7.97
C ARG A 92 -12.53 -8.98 8.17
N ILE A 93 -12.17 -8.34 7.06
CA ILE A 93 -11.44 -7.07 7.05
C ILE A 93 -12.47 -5.95 6.91
N PRO A 94 -12.62 -5.07 7.91
CA PRO A 94 -13.51 -3.93 7.81
C PRO A 94 -13.02 -2.95 6.73
N LEU A 95 -13.94 -2.22 6.12
CA LEU A 95 -13.57 -1.22 5.12
C LEU A 95 -13.09 0.06 5.80
N PRO A 96 -11.93 0.63 5.40
CA PRO A 96 -11.47 1.91 5.94
C PRO A 96 -12.24 3.11 5.35
N PHE A 97 -12.86 2.92 4.20
CA PHE A 97 -13.60 3.92 3.43
C PHE A 97 -14.83 3.31 2.78
N GLU A 98 -15.82 4.15 2.46
CA GLU A 98 -16.94 3.73 1.66
C GLU A 98 -16.50 3.36 0.23
N ARG A 99 -17.28 2.49 -0.43
CA ARG A 99 -16.98 2.01 -1.79
C ARG A 99 -16.70 3.13 -2.78
N GLY A 100 -17.48 4.22 -2.71
CA GLY A 100 -17.32 5.38 -3.57
C GLY A 100 -15.98 6.07 -3.36
N GLU A 101 -15.55 6.23 -2.12
CA GLU A 101 -14.27 6.81 -1.76
C GLU A 101 -13.09 5.93 -2.23
N LEU A 102 -13.19 4.61 -2.06
CA LEU A 102 -12.19 3.66 -2.58
C LEU A 102 -12.04 3.79 -4.10
N ARG A 103 -13.15 3.95 -4.80
CA ARG A 103 -13.18 4.16 -6.24
C ARG A 103 -12.44 5.44 -6.65
N GLU A 104 -12.74 6.56 -6.00
CA GLU A 104 -12.08 7.84 -6.26
C GLU A 104 -10.58 7.79 -5.94
N ILE A 105 -10.19 7.16 -4.83
CA ILE A 105 -8.77 6.95 -4.48
C ILE A 105 -8.03 6.20 -5.60
N VAL A 106 -8.62 5.17 -6.18
CA VAL A 106 -8.01 4.42 -7.29
C VAL A 106 -7.88 5.31 -8.54
N PHE A 107 -8.90 6.11 -8.86
CA PHE A 107 -8.85 7.06 -9.98
C PHE A 107 -7.76 8.12 -9.78
N ASP A 108 -7.71 8.73 -8.59
CA ASP A 108 -6.72 9.76 -8.28
C ASP A 108 -5.30 9.21 -8.32
N THR A 109 -5.10 7.98 -7.83
CA THR A 109 -3.80 7.31 -7.87
C THR A 109 -3.38 7.01 -9.30
N ALA A 110 -4.30 6.53 -10.13
CA ALA A 110 -4.04 6.31 -11.54
C ALA A 110 -3.70 7.62 -12.26
N ALA A 111 -4.43 8.71 -12.00
CA ALA A 111 -4.15 10.03 -12.55
C ALA A 111 -2.79 10.58 -12.11
N ALA A 112 -2.44 10.43 -10.82
CA ALA A 112 -1.16 10.85 -10.26
C ALA A 112 0.04 10.10 -10.89
N SER A 113 -0.17 8.89 -11.38
CA SER A 113 0.85 8.09 -12.05
C SER A 113 1.30 8.70 -13.39
N ARG A 114 0.46 9.52 -14.02
CA ARG A 114 0.66 10.12 -15.37
C ARG A 114 0.90 9.07 -16.47
N GLN A 115 0.46 7.84 -16.26
CA GLN A 115 0.55 6.78 -17.25
C GLN A 115 -0.76 6.66 -18.03
N SER A 116 -0.68 6.22 -19.29
CA SER A 116 -1.84 5.85 -20.10
C SER A 116 -2.13 4.36 -20.02
N ASP A 117 -1.09 3.57 -19.78
CA ASP A 117 -1.16 2.11 -19.76
C ASP A 117 -0.35 1.58 -18.58
N ALA A 118 -1.03 0.91 -17.64
CA ALA A 118 -0.44 0.38 -16.41
C ALA A 118 -1.35 -0.66 -15.74
N SER A 119 -0.83 -1.35 -14.74
CA SER A 119 -1.63 -2.12 -13.79
C SER A 119 -1.78 -1.32 -12.50
N VAL A 120 -3.01 -1.23 -12.00
CA VAL A 120 -3.31 -0.64 -10.69
C VAL A 120 -3.67 -1.77 -9.76
N ARG A 121 -2.76 -2.07 -8.83
CA ARG A 121 -2.99 -3.08 -7.80
C ARG A 121 -3.31 -2.39 -6.49
N TYR A 122 -4.34 -2.84 -5.82
CA TYR A 122 -4.77 -2.30 -4.55
C TYR A 122 -5.04 -3.40 -3.54
N TRP A 123 -4.78 -3.11 -2.28
CA TRP A 123 -4.90 -4.04 -1.16
C TRP A 123 -5.80 -3.44 -0.08
N LEU A 124 -6.56 -4.32 0.57
CA LEU A 124 -7.16 -4.06 1.87
C LEU A 124 -6.51 -4.97 2.88
N SER A 125 -5.83 -4.41 3.86
CA SER A 125 -5.25 -5.16 4.98
C SER A 125 -6.06 -4.94 6.25
N ALA A 126 -5.89 -5.85 7.22
CA ALA A 126 -6.43 -5.66 8.57
C ALA A 126 -5.80 -4.44 9.26
N GLY A 127 -4.71 -3.90 8.69
CA GLY A 127 -4.05 -2.69 9.12
C GLY A 127 -2.97 -2.88 10.17
N PRO A 128 -2.40 -1.76 10.66
CA PRO A 128 -1.38 -1.78 11.69
C PRO A 128 -1.96 -2.25 13.04
N GLY A 129 -1.14 -2.91 13.83
CA GLY A 129 -1.54 -3.42 15.13
C GLY A 129 -0.38 -4.06 15.89
N GLY A 130 -0.70 -4.81 16.95
CA GLY A 130 0.30 -5.53 17.72
C GLY A 130 0.87 -6.74 16.97
N PHE A 131 2.00 -7.27 17.47
CA PHE A 131 2.61 -8.50 16.97
C PHE A 131 2.01 -9.77 17.58
N GLY A 132 0.94 -9.65 18.34
CA GLY A 132 0.19 -10.78 18.91
C GLY A 132 -0.53 -11.62 17.85
N LEU A 133 -1.24 -12.66 18.27
CA LEU A 133 -1.84 -13.65 17.36
C LEU A 133 -3.28 -13.32 16.94
N GLY A 134 -3.92 -12.36 17.58
CA GLY A 134 -5.32 -12.03 17.35
C GLY A 134 -5.54 -10.89 16.35
N PRO A 135 -6.57 -10.94 15.50
CA PRO A 135 -6.93 -9.82 14.63
C PRO A 135 -7.50 -8.62 15.40
N GLY A 136 -7.89 -8.81 16.67
CA GLY A 136 -8.38 -7.72 17.54
C GLY A 136 -7.33 -6.73 18.00
N GLU A 137 -6.06 -6.92 17.62
CA GLU A 137 -4.95 -5.98 17.89
C GLU A 137 -4.82 -4.89 16.82
N CYS A 138 -5.50 -5.03 15.69
CA CYS A 138 -5.50 -4.01 14.64
C CYS A 138 -6.28 -2.78 15.09
N VAL A 139 -5.71 -1.61 14.85
CA VAL A 139 -6.33 -0.32 15.21
C VAL A 139 -7.26 0.20 14.10
N GLY A 140 -7.23 -0.40 12.94
CA GLY A 140 -8.07 -0.09 11.79
C GLY A 140 -7.46 -0.68 10.51
N SER A 141 -8.31 -0.98 9.53
CA SER A 141 -7.86 -1.49 8.23
C SER A 141 -7.13 -0.43 7.40
N SER A 142 -6.27 -0.89 6.49
CA SER A 142 -5.51 -0.03 5.57
C SER A 142 -5.83 -0.33 4.11
N PHE A 143 -5.78 0.73 3.28
CA PHE A 143 -5.94 0.67 1.82
C PHE A 143 -4.76 1.34 1.13
#